data_492da89af6c7bc27c97582852c43ad39
#
_entry.id   492da89af6c7bc27c97582852c43ad39
#
_cell.length_a   1.000
_cell.length_b   1.000
_cell.length_c   1.000
_cell.angle_alpha   90.00
_cell.angle_beta   90.00
_cell.angle_gamma   90.00
#
_symmetry.space_group_name_H-M   'P 1'
#
loop_
_entity.id
_entity.type
_entity.pdbx_description
1 polymer ?
#
loop_
_entity_poly.entity_id
_entity_poly.type
_entity_poly.pdbx_seq_one_letter_code
_entity_poly.pdbx_strand_id
1 'polypeptide(L)'
;PIYAEVDSRLGADLPNRFVLNIAQADKPGVEEWLQRQGIAHSDLYPVIRGRLTEIAGEPVAQEEGDAGRAGVNRELSMTWLQQAPLHNELVAGSWWRAGELGQVSVEQGVAERLGIQLGDMLQFNIEGREISTHGICEFS
;
A
#
# COMPACT_ATOMS: atom_id res chain seq x y z
N PRO A 1 -8.42 -9.40 -28.77
CA PRO A 1 -7.10 -9.31 -28.14
C PRO A 1 -7.22 -8.87 -26.69
N ILE A 2 -6.34 -9.37 -25.87
CA ILE A 2 -6.31 -9.15 -24.42
C ILE A 2 -6.32 -7.67 -24.04
N TYR A 3 -5.74 -6.80 -24.85
CA TYR A 3 -5.68 -5.36 -24.60
C TYR A 3 -7.03 -4.65 -24.70
N ALA A 4 -7.90 -5.06 -25.59
CA ALA A 4 -9.24 -4.47 -25.70
C ALA A 4 -10.16 -4.90 -24.57
N GLU A 5 -9.96 -6.08 -23.99
CA GLU A 5 -10.74 -6.61 -22.88
C GLU A 5 -10.33 -5.97 -21.54
N VAL A 6 -9.05 -5.64 -21.37
CA VAL A 6 -8.55 -4.86 -20.24
C VAL A 6 -9.06 -3.43 -20.30
N ASP A 7 -9.05 -2.81 -21.47
CA ASP A 7 -9.53 -1.43 -21.69
C ASP A 7 -11.04 -1.29 -21.43
N SER A 8 -11.83 -2.33 -21.72
CA SER A 8 -13.27 -2.31 -21.47
C SER A 8 -13.67 -2.51 -20.00
N ARG A 9 -12.79 -3.11 -19.21
CA ARG A 9 -12.98 -3.30 -17.75
C ARG A 9 -12.47 -2.14 -16.92
N LEU A 10 -11.51 -1.39 -17.44
CA LEU A 10 -11.04 -0.17 -16.86
C LEU A 10 -11.96 0.96 -17.32
N GLY A 11 -12.70 1.57 -16.41
CA GLY A 11 -13.51 2.75 -16.73
C GLY A 11 -12.66 3.81 -17.43
N ALA A 12 -13.29 4.65 -18.24
CA ALA A 12 -12.60 5.69 -19.03
C ALA A 12 -11.76 6.66 -18.21
N ASP A 13 -12.01 6.75 -16.91
CA ASP A 13 -11.34 7.66 -15.98
C ASP A 13 -10.20 6.98 -15.18
N LEU A 14 -9.91 5.69 -15.43
CA LEU A 14 -8.82 5.02 -14.75
C LEU A 14 -7.47 5.31 -15.41
N PRO A 15 -6.42 5.52 -14.61
CA PRO A 15 -5.09 5.76 -15.15
C PRO A 15 -4.59 4.53 -15.92
N ASN A 16 -4.13 4.75 -17.14
CA ASN A 16 -3.56 3.71 -18.00
C ASN A 16 -2.05 3.81 -18.15
N ARG A 17 -1.43 4.76 -17.46
CA ARG A 17 0.02 4.97 -17.43
C ARG A 17 0.47 5.23 -16.00
N PHE A 18 1.64 4.70 -15.69
CA PHE A 18 2.25 4.82 -14.38
C PHE A 18 3.61 5.49 -14.49
N VAL A 19 3.90 6.39 -13.57
CA VAL A 19 5.22 7.00 -13.42
C VAL A 19 5.79 6.52 -12.10
N LEU A 20 6.98 5.95 -12.15
CA LEU A 20 7.65 5.36 -10.99
C LEU A 20 9.05 5.98 -10.81
N ASN A 21 9.60 5.82 -9.62
CA ASN A 21 10.96 6.24 -9.28
C ASN A 21 11.20 7.76 -9.39
N ILE A 22 10.21 8.55 -9.04
CA ILE A 22 10.38 10.00 -8.90
C ILE A 22 11.09 10.24 -7.55
N ALA A 23 12.25 10.89 -7.59
CA ALA A 23 12.91 11.30 -6.37
C ALA A 23 12.07 12.34 -5.62
N GLN A 24 12.12 12.30 -4.28
CA GLN A 24 11.34 13.20 -3.44
C GLN A 24 11.60 14.68 -3.80
N ALA A 25 12.85 15.03 -4.10
CA ALA A 25 13.24 16.38 -4.49
C ALA A 25 12.65 16.81 -5.84
N ASP A 26 12.36 15.87 -6.74
CA ASP A 26 11.85 16.12 -8.08
C ASP A 26 10.33 16.16 -8.15
N LYS A 27 9.65 15.71 -7.08
CA LYS A 27 8.18 15.64 -7.02
C LYS A 27 7.50 16.95 -7.42
N PRO A 28 7.85 18.12 -6.86
CA PRO A 28 7.20 19.38 -7.22
C PRO A 28 7.39 19.73 -8.70
N GLY A 29 8.56 19.47 -9.26
CA GLY A 29 8.86 19.73 -10.68
C GLY A 29 8.06 18.83 -11.61
N VAL A 30 7.87 17.59 -11.25
CA VAL A 30 7.05 16.64 -12.02
C VAL A 30 5.58 17.04 -11.98
N GLU A 31 5.05 17.39 -10.81
CA GLU A 31 3.67 17.87 -10.67
C GLU A 31 3.42 19.12 -11.50
N GLU A 32 4.32 20.09 -11.44
CA GLU A 32 4.23 21.32 -12.24
C GLU A 32 4.29 21.04 -13.74
N TRP A 33 5.16 20.12 -14.16
CA TRP A 33 5.26 19.72 -15.56
C TRP A 33 3.97 19.06 -16.06
N LEU A 34 3.39 18.13 -15.28
CA LEU A 34 2.13 17.48 -15.59
C LEU A 34 0.98 18.49 -15.74
N GLN A 35 0.91 19.47 -14.85
CA GLN A 35 -0.08 20.55 -14.92
C GLN A 35 0.10 21.41 -16.16
N ARG A 36 1.32 21.79 -16.51
CA ARG A 36 1.61 22.57 -17.72
C ARG A 36 1.23 21.83 -19.00
N GLN A 37 1.39 20.51 -19.02
CA GLN A 37 1.01 19.66 -20.15
C GLN A 37 -0.49 19.37 -20.20
N GLY A 38 -1.25 19.79 -19.19
CA GLY A 38 -2.68 19.48 -19.11
C GLY A 38 -2.99 17.99 -18.93
N ILE A 39 -2.02 17.23 -18.36
CA ILE A 39 -2.18 15.79 -18.12
C ILE A 39 -2.90 15.59 -16.80
N ALA A 40 -4.09 14.99 -16.85
CA ALA A 40 -4.79 14.57 -15.64
C ALA A 40 -4.01 13.42 -14.97
N HIS A 41 -3.74 13.55 -13.69
CA HIS A 41 -2.99 12.55 -12.93
C HIS A 41 -3.55 12.41 -11.51
N SER A 42 -3.31 11.26 -10.90
CA SER A 42 -3.52 11.05 -9.47
C SER A 42 -2.44 11.76 -8.66
N ASP A 43 -2.65 11.87 -7.37
CA ASP A 43 -1.59 12.33 -6.47
C ASP A 43 -0.36 11.41 -6.58
N LEU A 44 0.81 11.99 -6.38
CA LEU A 44 2.05 11.25 -6.32
C LEU A 44 2.25 10.74 -4.89
N TYR A 45 2.11 9.43 -4.72
CA TYR A 45 2.23 8.78 -3.42
C TYR A 45 3.66 8.35 -3.14
N PRO A 46 4.16 8.56 -1.91
CA PRO A 46 5.46 8.02 -1.52
C PRO A 46 5.40 6.50 -1.48
N VAL A 47 6.45 5.83 -1.93
CA VAL A 47 6.63 4.39 -1.77
C VAL A 47 7.70 4.13 -0.74
N ILE A 48 7.33 3.43 0.31
CA ILE A 48 8.22 3.04 1.41
C ILE A 48 8.38 1.52 1.34
N ARG A 49 9.60 1.05 1.40
CA ARG A 49 9.88 -0.39 1.47
C ARG A 49 10.17 -0.79 2.91
N GLY A 50 9.52 -1.84 3.35
CA GLY A 50 9.70 -2.38 4.68
C GLY A 50 9.37 -3.84 4.76
N ARG A 51 9.78 -4.48 5.83
CA ARG A 51 9.49 -5.90 6.11
C ARG A 51 8.57 -5.99 7.31
N LEU A 52 7.56 -6.83 7.18
CA LEU A 52 6.72 -7.21 8.32
C LEU A 52 7.51 -8.23 9.16
N THR A 53 7.77 -7.91 10.42
CA THR A 53 8.57 -8.73 11.31
C THR A 53 7.76 -9.48 12.35
N GLU A 54 6.65 -8.89 12.82
CA GLU A 54 5.77 -9.50 13.82
C GLU A 54 4.31 -9.21 13.52
N ILE A 55 3.45 -10.17 13.82
CA ILE A 55 1.98 -10.07 13.79
C ILE A 55 1.47 -10.47 15.16
N ALA A 56 0.74 -9.59 15.85
CA ALA A 56 0.16 -9.82 17.18
C ALA A 56 1.19 -10.31 18.21
N GLY A 57 2.43 -9.84 18.13
CA GLY A 57 3.53 -10.22 19.01
C GLY A 57 4.24 -11.53 18.63
N GLU A 58 3.80 -12.20 17.58
CA GLU A 58 4.44 -13.42 17.08
C GLU A 58 5.34 -13.09 15.89
N PRO A 59 6.61 -13.53 15.92
CA PRO A 59 7.51 -13.36 14.79
C PRO A 59 6.95 -14.00 13.52
N VAL A 60 7.05 -13.29 12.42
CA VAL A 60 6.70 -13.84 11.12
C VAL A 60 7.76 -14.86 10.72
N ALA A 61 7.36 -16.11 10.56
CA ALA A 61 8.26 -17.20 10.24
C ALA A 61 8.97 -16.95 8.91
N GLN A 62 10.30 -16.97 8.96
CA GLN A 62 11.15 -17.00 7.78
C GLN A 62 11.24 -18.45 7.29
N GLU A 63 10.18 -18.94 6.66
CA GLU A 63 10.26 -20.25 6.03
C GLU A 63 11.00 -20.15 4.70
N GLU A 64 12.23 -20.62 4.69
CA GLU A 64 12.95 -20.93 3.47
C GLU A 64 12.23 -22.07 2.76
N GLY A 65 11.62 -21.79 1.62
CA GLY A 65 11.33 -22.83 0.64
C GLY A 65 9.88 -23.17 0.30
N ASP A 66 8.87 -22.47 0.80
CA ASP A 66 7.51 -22.72 0.37
C ASP A 66 6.98 -21.61 -0.55
N ALA A 67 6.77 -21.96 -1.83
CA ALA A 67 6.30 -21.05 -2.86
C ALA A 67 4.90 -20.44 -2.57
N GLY A 68 4.16 -21.02 -1.63
CA GLY A 68 2.83 -20.56 -1.22
C GLY A 68 2.86 -19.39 -0.24
N ARG A 69 3.93 -19.22 0.52
CA ARG A 69 4.12 -18.16 1.52
C ARG A 69 5.21 -17.15 1.16
N ALA A 70 5.65 -17.17 -0.08
CA ALA A 70 6.75 -16.34 -0.59
C ALA A 70 6.53 -14.81 -0.48
N GLY A 71 5.38 -14.36 0.03
CA GLY A 71 5.10 -12.95 0.23
C GLY A 71 5.58 -12.38 1.57
N VAL A 72 5.82 -13.22 2.58
CA VAL A 72 6.02 -12.77 3.96
C VAL A 72 7.45 -12.30 4.23
N ASN A 73 8.42 -12.87 3.56
CA ASN A 73 9.84 -12.50 3.72
C ASN A 73 10.31 -11.47 2.69
N ARG A 74 9.42 -10.96 1.87
CA ARG A 74 9.75 -9.92 0.88
C ARG A 74 9.53 -8.54 1.46
N GLU A 75 10.29 -7.59 0.94
CA GLU A 75 10.00 -6.20 1.17
C GLU A 75 8.60 -5.86 0.66
N LEU A 76 7.79 -5.32 1.54
CA LEU A 76 6.47 -4.82 1.21
C LEU A 76 6.59 -3.37 0.73
N SER A 77 5.86 -3.06 -0.33
CA SER A 77 5.68 -1.68 -0.75
C SER A 77 4.52 -1.07 0.03
N MET A 78 4.83 -0.04 0.78
CA MET A 78 3.87 0.69 1.60
C MET A 78 3.80 2.14 1.14
N THR A 79 2.70 2.78 1.44
CA THR A 79 2.53 4.22 1.29
C THR A 79 1.91 4.80 2.54
N TRP A 80 1.97 6.11 2.71
CA TRP A 80 1.26 6.79 3.78
C TRP A 80 0.28 7.80 3.19
N LEU A 81 -0.90 7.88 3.78
CA LEU A 81 -2.00 8.69 3.32
C LEU A 81 -2.70 9.32 4.52
N GLN A 82 -3.17 10.54 4.37
CA GLN A 82 -4.03 11.19 5.36
C GLN A 82 -5.50 10.84 5.18
N GLN A 83 -5.90 10.53 3.96
CA GLN A 83 -7.28 10.23 3.59
C GLN A 83 -7.36 8.92 2.82
N ALA A 84 -8.49 8.26 2.91
CA ALA A 84 -8.77 7.05 2.15
C ALA A 84 -8.65 7.30 0.65
N PRO A 85 -8.00 6.42 -0.11
CA PRO A 85 -8.00 6.49 -1.57
C PRO A 85 -9.43 6.35 -2.11
N LEU A 86 -9.75 7.13 -3.13
CA LEU A 86 -11.10 7.16 -3.73
C LEU A 86 -11.56 5.84 -4.34
N HIS A 87 -10.62 5.00 -4.73
CA HIS A 87 -10.89 3.74 -5.44
C HIS A 87 -10.77 2.50 -4.57
N ASN A 88 -10.41 2.64 -3.31
CA ASN A 88 -10.33 1.52 -2.38
C ASN A 88 -11.65 1.37 -1.62
N GLU A 89 -12.18 0.17 -1.64
CA GLU A 89 -13.36 -0.19 -0.86
C GLU A 89 -12.96 -0.67 0.53
N LEU A 90 -13.54 -0.08 1.57
CA LEU A 90 -13.36 -0.52 2.93
C LEU A 90 -14.15 -1.83 3.15
N VAL A 91 -13.45 -2.92 3.40
CA VAL A 91 -14.05 -4.23 3.62
C VAL A 91 -14.37 -4.47 5.09
N ALA A 92 -13.47 -4.06 5.97
CA ALA A 92 -13.63 -4.24 7.42
C ALA A 92 -12.92 -3.13 8.20
N GLY A 93 -13.41 -2.82 9.38
CA GLY A 93 -12.86 -1.81 10.26
C GLY A 93 -13.29 -0.40 9.90
N SER A 94 -12.46 0.57 10.21
CA SER A 94 -12.69 1.99 9.92
C SER A 94 -11.40 2.66 9.48
N TRP A 95 -11.52 3.63 8.59
CA TRP A 95 -10.37 4.45 8.22
C TRP A 95 -10.01 5.41 9.37
N TRP A 96 -8.73 5.75 9.49
CA TRP A 96 -8.27 6.69 10.51
C TRP A 96 -8.77 8.10 10.29
N ARG A 97 -8.80 8.86 11.35
CA ARG A 97 -9.11 10.30 11.30
C ARG A 97 -7.82 11.09 11.09
N ALA A 98 -7.96 12.29 10.57
CA ALA A 98 -6.82 13.19 10.42
C ALA A 98 -6.13 13.42 11.78
N GLY A 99 -4.82 13.22 11.81
CA GLY A 99 -4.00 13.36 13.02
C GLY A 99 -3.82 12.09 13.86
N GLU A 100 -4.54 11.01 13.58
CA GLU A 100 -4.28 9.71 14.19
C GLU A 100 -3.01 9.10 13.59
N LEU A 101 -2.13 8.61 14.46
CA LEU A 101 -0.83 8.04 14.08
C LEU A 101 -0.75 6.56 14.47
N GLY A 102 0.18 5.86 13.83
CA GLY A 102 0.48 4.47 14.18
C GLY A 102 -0.56 3.46 13.73
N GLN A 103 -1.35 3.81 12.74
CA GLN A 103 -2.38 2.94 12.19
C GLN A 103 -1.99 2.48 10.79
N VAL A 104 -2.43 1.30 10.42
CA VAL A 104 -2.16 0.72 9.10
C VAL A 104 -3.42 0.12 8.51
N SER A 105 -3.60 0.31 7.23
CA SER A 105 -4.60 -0.35 6.41
C SER A 105 -3.94 -1.47 5.63
N VAL A 106 -4.57 -2.64 5.65
CA VAL A 106 -4.03 -3.84 5.00
C VAL A 106 -4.99 -4.27 3.89
N GLU A 107 -4.42 -4.63 2.74
CA GLU A 107 -5.21 -5.20 1.65
C GLU A 107 -5.74 -6.58 2.07
N GLN A 108 -7.01 -6.86 1.75
CA GLN A 108 -7.73 -8.04 2.21
C GLN A 108 -6.99 -9.34 1.89
N GLY A 109 -6.51 -9.51 0.67
CA GLY A 109 -5.78 -10.72 0.27
C GLY A 109 -4.47 -10.90 1.02
N VAL A 110 -3.81 -9.82 1.41
CA VAL A 110 -2.61 -9.86 2.27
C VAL A 110 -3.00 -10.25 3.68
N ALA A 111 -4.04 -9.66 4.24
CA ALA A 111 -4.53 -9.98 5.58
C ALA A 111 -4.92 -11.46 5.69
N GLU A 112 -5.65 -12.00 4.72
CA GLU A 112 -6.05 -13.40 4.67
C GLU A 112 -4.84 -14.36 4.58
N ARG A 113 -3.88 -14.05 3.72
CA ARG A 113 -2.68 -14.90 3.56
C ARG A 113 -1.80 -14.92 4.80
N LEU A 114 -1.70 -13.82 5.51
CA LEU A 114 -0.86 -13.68 6.68
C LEU A 114 -1.58 -13.93 8.00
N GLY A 115 -2.90 -14.11 7.97
CA GLY A 115 -3.72 -14.30 9.16
C GLY A 115 -3.82 -13.05 10.03
N ILE A 116 -3.72 -11.87 9.43
CA ILE A 116 -3.86 -10.59 10.12
C ILE A 116 -5.33 -10.31 10.41
N GLN A 117 -5.63 -9.93 11.64
CA GLN A 117 -6.98 -9.56 12.08
C GLN A 117 -7.04 -8.09 12.49
N LEU A 118 -8.24 -7.53 12.45
CA LEU A 118 -8.47 -6.18 12.94
C LEU A 118 -8.02 -6.02 14.40
N GLY A 119 -7.28 -4.98 14.66
CA GLY A 119 -6.72 -4.70 15.99
C GLY A 119 -5.38 -5.33 16.27
N ASP A 120 -4.89 -6.20 15.40
CA ASP A 120 -3.55 -6.78 15.56
C ASP A 120 -2.47 -5.71 15.51
N MET A 121 -1.49 -5.85 16.40
CA MET A 121 -0.28 -5.05 16.32
C MET A 121 0.64 -5.64 15.28
N LEU A 122 1.06 -4.83 14.34
CA LEU A 122 2.00 -5.19 13.29
C LEU A 122 3.31 -4.45 13.51
N GLN A 123 4.41 -5.18 13.43
CA GLN A 123 5.74 -4.60 13.53
C GLN A 123 6.45 -4.69 12.18
N PHE A 124 6.98 -3.57 11.75
CA PHE A 124 7.71 -3.45 10.48
C PHE A 124 9.14 -3.02 10.75
N ASN A 125 10.06 -3.53 9.96
CA ASN A 125 11.41 -2.97 9.84
C ASN A 125 11.48 -2.13 8.57
N ILE A 126 11.71 -0.84 8.74
CA ILE A 126 11.84 0.14 7.66
C ILE A 126 13.21 0.80 7.79
N GLU A 127 14.09 0.56 6.83
CA GLU A 127 15.45 1.11 6.81
C GLU A 127 16.22 0.88 8.12
N GLY A 128 16.09 -0.31 8.72
CA GLY A 128 16.75 -0.67 9.96
C GLY A 128 16.04 -0.17 11.24
N ARG A 129 14.91 0.51 11.12
CA ARG A 129 14.08 0.95 12.26
C ARG A 129 12.86 0.07 12.40
N GLU A 130 12.57 -0.31 13.63
CA GLU A 130 11.34 -1.02 13.95
C GLU A 130 10.21 -0.03 14.25
N ILE A 131 9.07 -0.23 13.57
CA ILE A 131 7.88 0.60 13.70
C ILE A 131 6.70 -0.31 14.01
N SER A 132 6.02 -0.02 15.12
CA SER A 132 4.80 -0.73 15.51
C SER A 132 3.57 0.04 15.09
N THR A 133 2.61 -0.67 14.51
CA THR A 133 1.34 -0.11 14.03
C THR A 133 0.18 -1.01 14.45
N HIS A 134 -1.02 -0.47 14.44
CA HIS A 134 -2.25 -1.25 14.65
C HIS A 134 -3.01 -1.40 13.34
N GLY A 135 -3.37 -2.63 13.01
CA GLY A 135 -4.23 -2.92 11.87
C GLY A 135 -5.68 -2.50 12.16
N ILE A 136 -6.12 -1.40 11.58
CA ILE A 136 -7.44 -0.83 11.88
C ILE A 136 -8.47 -1.06 10.79
N CYS A 137 -8.06 -1.35 9.58
CA CYS A 137 -8.98 -1.62 8.49
C CYS A 137 -8.37 -2.52 7.41
N GLU A 138 -9.27 -3.19 6.73
CA GLU A 138 -8.98 -3.96 5.53
C GLU A 138 -9.65 -3.30 4.34
N PHE A 139 -9.00 -3.34 3.20
CA PHE A 139 -9.53 -2.79 1.96
C PHE A 139 -9.32 -3.76 0.78
N SER A 140 -10.10 -3.60 -0.22
CA SER A 140 -10.00 -4.34 -1.49
C SER A 140 -9.47 -3.47 -2.63
#